data_341d247a8204906a2f9c6d276ec40bf2
#
_entry.id   341d247a8204906a2f9c6d276ec40bf2
#
_cell.length_a   1.000
_cell.length_b   1.000
_cell.length_c   1.000
_cell.angle_alpha   90.00
_cell.angle_beta   90.00
_cell.angle_gamma   90.00
#
_symmetry.space_group_name_H-M   'P 1'
#
loop_
_entity.id
_entity.type
_entity.pdbx_description
1 polymer ?
#
loop_
_entity_poly.entity_id
_entity_poly.type
_entity_poly.pdbx_seq_one_letter_code
_entity_poly.pdbx_strand_id
1 'polypeptide(L)'
;MRKHILNAIQEHAAAEYPKECCGLLLALGRKQQYFPCTNTATEPNEEFRIDPEEYAAAEDLGEIIGIVHSHPDATSRPSPRDLAMCEATAMPWHILSWPEGDLRTVMPSGDIPLLKRPFVHGAWDCWQVCADWYKREWGLEFEAFKRADGWWESKDNTSLYEANYEAAGFYRVDQPQRGDMIVMEVGRTVHPNHAGIFLGADPGLPGEDAAIFGTGPFLLHHLYGRPSEIIVFGGPWLDRTRLILRHRASVLDVQPVSTKG
;
A
#
# COMPACT_ATOMS: atom_id res chain seq x y z
N MET A 1 -2.11 14.12 23.22
CA MET A 1 -0.63 14.19 23.40
C MET A 1 -0.28 15.05 24.60
N ARG A 2 0.79 14.70 25.36
CA ARG A 2 1.25 15.48 26.54
C ARG A 2 2.00 16.73 26.06
N LYS A 3 1.88 17.84 26.80
CA LYS A 3 2.45 19.14 26.40
C LYS A 3 3.97 19.10 26.13
N HIS A 4 4.75 18.41 26.97
CA HIS A 4 6.20 18.32 26.79
C HIS A 4 6.61 17.53 25.54
N ILE A 5 5.80 16.55 25.13
CA ILE A 5 6.00 15.80 23.86
C ILE A 5 5.71 16.70 22.67
N LEU A 6 4.59 17.44 22.71
CA LEU A 6 4.26 18.40 21.66
C LEU A 6 5.34 19.47 21.50
N ASN A 7 5.85 20.00 22.61
CA ASN A 7 6.94 20.98 22.56
C ASN A 7 8.19 20.40 21.88
N ALA A 8 8.59 19.17 22.23
CA ALA A 8 9.75 18.52 21.61
C ALA A 8 9.55 18.29 20.10
N ILE A 9 8.33 17.95 19.67
CA ILE A 9 8.00 17.82 18.24
C ILE A 9 8.09 19.18 17.54
N GLN A 10 7.57 20.24 18.15
CA GLN A 10 7.62 21.61 17.60
C GLN A 10 9.06 22.14 17.50
N GLU A 11 9.90 21.88 18.52
CA GLU A 11 11.32 22.23 18.51
C GLU A 11 12.06 21.51 17.37
N HIS A 12 11.75 20.22 17.17
CA HIS A 12 12.34 19.45 16.07
C HIS A 12 11.87 19.96 14.70
N ALA A 13 10.57 20.24 14.52
CA ALA A 13 10.04 20.80 13.29
C ALA A 13 10.66 22.17 12.96
N ALA A 14 10.88 23.02 13.96
CA ALA A 14 11.56 24.30 13.77
C ALA A 14 13.03 24.14 13.35
N ALA A 15 13.73 23.13 13.89
CA ALA A 15 15.12 22.85 13.56
C ALA A 15 15.31 22.29 12.15
N GLU A 16 14.38 21.43 11.70
CA GLU A 16 14.44 20.79 10.39
C GLU A 16 13.87 21.64 9.25
N TYR A 17 13.04 22.67 9.57
CA TYR A 17 12.43 23.51 8.54
C TYR A 17 13.47 24.02 7.51
N PRO A 18 13.18 23.96 6.18
CA PRO A 18 11.91 23.68 5.52
C PRO A 18 11.65 22.19 5.21
N LYS A 19 12.41 21.27 5.76
CA LYS A 19 12.17 19.84 5.60
C LYS A 19 11.08 19.36 6.54
N GLU A 20 10.43 18.26 6.19
CA GLU A 20 9.62 17.53 7.16
C GLU A 20 10.50 16.96 8.26
N CYS A 21 10.20 17.28 9.52
CA CYS A 21 10.75 16.50 10.63
C CYS A 21 10.02 15.16 10.72
N CYS A 22 10.71 14.12 11.18
CA CYS A 22 10.10 12.84 11.46
C CYS A 22 10.66 12.23 12.77
N GLY A 23 9.90 11.31 13.36
CA GLY A 23 10.31 10.64 14.57
C GLY A 23 9.26 9.66 15.08
N LEU A 24 9.54 9.11 16.25
CA LEU A 24 8.76 8.03 16.83
C LEU A 24 8.22 8.45 18.20
N LEU A 25 7.00 8.02 18.50
CA LEU A 25 6.46 8.12 19.86
C LEU A 25 6.69 6.80 20.57
N LEU A 26 7.43 6.83 21.66
CA LEU A 26 7.81 5.64 22.44
C LEU A 26 7.01 5.55 23.74
N ALA A 27 6.65 4.32 24.12
CA ALA A 27 6.20 3.97 25.46
C ALA A 27 7.38 3.37 26.25
N LEU A 28 7.80 4.06 27.30
CA LEU A 28 8.85 3.67 28.24
C LEU A 28 8.19 3.31 29.59
N GLY A 29 7.60 2.13 29.67
CA GLY A 29 6.74 1.75 30.79
C GLY A 29 5.51 2.66 30.89
N ARG A 30 5.40 3.47 31.96
CA ARG A 30 4.25 4.41 32.12
C ARG A 30 4.51 5.80 31.53
N LYS A 31 5.67 6.04 30.96
CA LYS A 31 6.04 7.33 30.34
C LYS A 31 5.98 7.22 28.83
N GLN A 32 5.69 8.33 28.19
CA GLN A 32 5.81 8.46 26.74
C GLN A 32 6.88 9.50 26.43
N GLN A 33 7.62 9.25 25.37
CA GLN A 33 8.69 10.12 24.91
C GLN A 33 8.67 10.24 23.39
N TYR A 34 8.94 11.43 22.86
CA TYR A 34 9.26 11.63 21.47
C TYR A 34 10.73 11.31 21.22
N PHE A 35 10.98 10.51 20.20
CA PHE A 35 12.31 10.18 19.70
C PHE A 35 12.47 10.82 18.32
N PRO A 36 13.22 11.91 18.17
CA PRO A 36 13.45 12.55 16.87
C PRO A 36 14.32 11.64 16.01
N CYS A 37 14.00 11.58 14.70
CA CYS A 37 14.75 10.80 13.72
C CYS A 37 15.18 11.68 12.56
N THR A 38 16.25 11.29 11.90
CA THR A 38 16.75 11.91 10.68
C THR A 38 15.81 11.57 9.51
N ASN A 39 15.43 12.60 8.75
CA ASN A 39 14.69 12.41 7.50
C ASN A 39 15.67 12.10 6.37
N THR A 40 15.71 10.84 5.89
CA THR A 40 16.58 10.35 4.82
C THR A 40 15.88 10.28 3.45
N ALA A 41 14.73 10.93 3.29
CA ALA A 41 14.01 11.00 2.02
C ALA A 41 14.80 11.78 0.96
N THR A 42 14.57 11.46 -0.31
CA THR A 42 15.20 12.14 -1.44
C THR A 42 14.68 13.57 -1.60
N GLU A 43 13.38 13.76 -1.33
CA GLU A 43 12.70 15.05 -1.36
C GLU A 43 12.16 15.41 0.04
N PRO A 44 13.06 15.76 0.99
CA PRO A 44 12.71 15.83 2.40
C PRO A 44 11.75 16.98 2.76
N ASN A 45 11.47 17.89 1.83
CA ASN A 45 10.47 18.96 2.02
C ASN A 45 9.04 18.48 1.72
N GLU A 46 8.89 17.36 1.02
CA GLU A 46 7.60 16.83 0.53
C GLU A 46 7.27 15.46 1.11
N GLU A 47 8.28 14.77 1.65
CA GLU A 47 8.13 13.45 2.24
C GLU A 47 9.18 13.17 3.30
N PHE A 48 8.93 12.16 4.10
CA PHE A 48 9.93 11.68 5.06
C PHE A 48 10.21 10.18 4.91
N ARG A 49 11.42 9.82 5.34
CA ARG A 49 11.86 8.45 5.56
C ARG A 49 12.71 8.40 6.80
N ILE A 50 12.27 7.67 7.80
CA ILE A 50 13.03 7.45 9.04
C ILE A 50 14.26 6.58 8.72
N ASP A 51 15.40 6.96 9.26
CA ASP A 51 16.62 6.17 9.17
C ASP A 51 16.41 4.79 9.84
N PRO A 52 16.71 3.67 9.14
CA PRO A 52 16.50 2.33 9.70
C PRO A 52 17.31 2.03 10.96
N GLU A 53 18.50 2.61 11.11
CA GLU A 53 19.34 2.41 12.30
C GLU A 53 18.73 3.15 13.50
N GLU A 54 18.21 4.36 13.30
CA GLU A 54 17.50 5.11 14.33
C GLU A 54 16.16 4.45 14.71
N TYR A 55 15.45 3.85 13.74
CA TYR A 55 14.25 3.08 14.02
C TYR A 55 14.56 1.88 14.94
N ALA A 56 15.59 1.09 14.59
CA ALA A 56 16.04 -0.04 15.42
C ALA A 56 16.50 0.40 16.81
N ALA A 57 17.25 1.52 16.90
CA ALA A 57 17.66 2.09 18.19
C ALA A 57 16.46 2.51 19.06
N ALA A 58 15.38 3.00 18.43
CA ALA A 58 14.15 3.33 19.15
C ALA A 58 13.44 2.09 19.69
N GLU A 59 13.39 0.99 18.93
CA GLU A 59 12.83 -0.30 19.37
C GLU A 59 13.60 -0.86 20.58
N ASP A 60 14.93 -0.69 20.62
CA ASP A 60 15.75 -1.11 21.76
C ASP A 60 15.45 -0.29 23.03
N LEU A 61 14.98 0.93 22.89
CA LEU A 61 14.65 1.82 24.02
C LEU A 61 13.26 1.54 24.61
N GLY A 62 12.29 1.17 23.76
CA GLY A 62 10.91 0.96 24.20
C GLY A 62 9.96 0.62 23.08
N GLU A 63 8.69 0.41 23.42
CA GLU A 63 7.65 0.12 22.46
C GLU A 63 7.35 1.35 21.58
N ILE A 64 7.42 1.22 20.26
CA ILE A 64 7.00 2.26 19.33
C ILE A 64 5.46 2.24 19.28
N ILE A 65 4.83 3.35 19.66
CA ILE A 65 3.37 3.48 19.75
C ILE A 65 2.80 4.52 18.77
N GLY A 66 3.61 5.08 17.90
CA GLY A 66 3.17 6.00 16.86
C GLY A 66 4.31 6.62 16.08
N ILE A 67 3.97 7.08 14.89
CA ILE A 67 4.87 7.80 13.98
C ILE A 67 4.50 9.28 13.99
N VAL A 68 5.49 10.14 13.95
CA VAL A 68 5.33 11.60 13.98
C VAL A 68 6.04 12.21 12.80
N HIS A 69 5.40 13.16 12.11
CA HIS A 69 6.06 14.02 11.12
C HIS A 69 5.42 15.41 11.06
N SER A 70 6.07 16.32 10.36
CA SER A 70 5.55 17.67 10.14
C SER A 70 5.23 17.92 8.68
N HIS A 71 4.26 18.81 8.43
CA HIS A 71 3.96 19.40 7.13
C HIS A 71 4.40 20.87 7.14
N PRO A 72 5.59 21.20 6.57
CA PRO A 72 6.05 22.58 6.46
C PRO A 72 5.13 23.39 5.53
N ASP A 73 4.75 24.58 5.97
CA ASP A 73 3.88 25.53 5.22
C ASP A 73 2.54 24.93 4.74
N ALA A 74 2.10 23.83 5.36
CA ALA A 74 0.90 23.12 5.03
C ALA A 74 0.09 22.72 6.27
N THR A 75 -1.16 22.35 6.06
CA THR A 75 -2.05 21.94 7.17
C THR A 75 -1.70 20.54 7.69
N SER A 76 -2.13 20.22 8.92
CA SER A 76 -2.02 18.88 9.50
C SER A 76 -2.94 17.83 8.85
N ARG A 77 -3.59 18.16 7.74
CA ARG A 77 -4.45 17.22 7.01
C ARG A 77 -3.59 16.11 6.39
N PRO A 78 -3.90 14.82 6.63
CA PRO A 78 -3.14 13.74 6.07
C PRO A 78 -3.18 13.75 4.54
N SER A 79 -2.05 13.54 3.92
CA SER A 79 -1.94 13.24 2.49
C SER A 79 -2.44 11.82 2.19
N PRO A 80 -2.68 11.45 0.93
CA PRO A 80 -2.96 10.07 0.55
C PRO A 80 -1.86 9.10 1.00
N ARG A 81 -0.59 9.55 0.97
CA ARG A 81 0.57 8.76 1.41
C ARG A 81 0.53 8.51 2.93
N ASP A 82 0.21 9.53 3.72
CA ASP A 82 0.10 9.40 5.18
C ASP A 82 -0.98 8.38 5.54
N LEU A 83 -2.14 8.44 4.88
CA LEU A 83 -3.21 7.48 5.09
C LEU A 83 -2.78 6.05 4.74
N ALA A 84 -2.14 5.87 3.58
CA ALA A 84 -1.68 4.57 3.12
C ALA A 84 -0.61 3.98 4.07
N MET A 85 0.32 4.80 4.52
CA MET A 85 1.40 4.38 5.40
C MET A 85 0.93 4.18 6.85
N CYS A 86 -0.05 4.96 7.32
CA CYS A 86 -0.71 4.73 8.60
C CYS A 86 -1.37 3.34 8.66
N GLU A 87 -2.09 2.96 7.60
CA GLU A 87 -2.67 1.62 7.49
C GLU A 87 -1.58 0.53 7.40
N ALA A 88 -0.54 0.75 6.58
CA ALA A 88 0.55 -0.22 6.38
C ALA A 88 1.36 -0.48 7.66
N THR A 89 1.56 0.54 8.49
CA THR A 89 2.27 0.41 9.77
C THR A 89 1.39 -0.07 10.91
N ALA A 90 0.06 -0.05 10.73
CA ALA A 90 -0.94 -0.35 11.75
C ALA A 90 -0.74 0.46 13.06
N MET A 91 -0.15 1.65 12.98
CA MET A 91 0.15 2.54 14.11
C MET A 91 -0.49 3.91 13.94
N PRO A 92 -0.77 4.63 15.05
CA PRO A 92 -1.17 6.03 14.99
C PRO A 92 -0.12 6.91 14.33
N TRP A 93 -0.54 7.82 13.45
CA TRP A 93 0.30 8.85 12.85
C TRP A 93 -0.07 10.22 13.37
N HIS A 94 0.93 10.98 13.83
CA HIS A 94 0.77 12.31 14.36
C HIS A 94 1.39 13.33 13.40
N ILE A 95 0.57 14.20 12.83
CA ILE A 95 0.95 15.15 11.80
C ILE A 95 0.92 16.56 12.36
N LEU A 96 2.06 17.22 12.42
CA LEU A 96 2.20 18.61 12.89
C LEU A 96 2.21 19.56 11.68
N SER A 97 1.27 20.49 11.61
CA SER A 97 1.37 21.67 10.73
C SER A 97 2.45 22.61 11.28
N TRP A 98 3.37 23.04 10.46
CA TRP A 98 4.41 23.98 10.85
C TRP A 98 4.51 25.15 9.86
N PRO A 99 4.51 26.46 10.33
CA PRO A 99 4.68 26.88 11.73
C PRO A 99 3.40 27.01 12.58
N GLU A 100 2.21 26.72 12.08
CA GLU A 100 0.92 26.95 12.77
C GLU A 100 0.79 26.17 14.08
N GLY A 101 1.44 25.01 14.18
CA GLY A 101 1.50 24.20 15.39
C GLY A 101 0.25 23.33 15.64
N ASP A 102 -0.67 23.21 14.69
CA ASP A 102 -1.80 22.29 14.78
C ASP A 102 -1.34 20.84 14.65
N LEU A 103 -1.78 19.99 15.56
CA LEU A 103 -1.45 18.57 15.58
C LEU A 103 -2.67 17.71 15.37
N ARG A 104 -2.64 16.91 14.33
CA ARG A 104 -3.66 15.90 14.02
C ARG A 104 -3.13 14.49 14.26
N THR A 105 -3.99 13.62 14.80
CA THR A 105 -3.71 12.19 14.90
C THR A 105 -4.60 11.43 13.93
N VAL A 106 -3.99 10.57 13.12
CA VAL A 106 -4.65 9.62 12.23
C VAL A 106 -4.49 8.23 12.84
N MET A 107 -5.58 7.50 12.92
CA MET A 107 -5.59 6.12 13.41
C MET A 107 -5.76 5.17 12.23
N PRO A 108 -5.06 4.02 12.20
CA PRO A 108 -5.34 3.01 11.20
C PRO A 108 -6.77 2.50 11.37
N SER A 109 -7.49 2.34 10.28
CA SER A 109 -8.88 1.85 10.29
C SER A 109 -8.94 0.33 10.37
N GLY A 110 -7.93 -0.35 9.83
CA GLY A 110 -7.88 -1.80 9.70
C GLY A 110 -8.84 -2.36 8.64
N ASP A 111 -9.68 -1.51 8.06
CA ASP A 111 -10.64 -1.86 7.00
C ASP A 111 -10.41 -0.94 5.79
N ILE A 112 -9.55 -1.40 4.89
CA ILE A 112 -9.16 -0.64 3.70
C ILE A 112 -10.04 -1.10 2.53
N PRO A 113 -10.92 -0.23 1.97
CA PRO A 113 -11.73 -0.60 0.82
C PRO A 113 -10.84 -0.94 -0.37
N LEU A 114 -11.23 -1.88 -1.22
CA LEU A 114 -10.50 -2.21 -2.47
C LEU A 114 -10.73 -1.17 -3.56
N LEU A 115 -11.84 -0.44 -3.50
CA LEU A 115 -12.22 0.56 -4.48
C LEU A 115 -11.98 1.99 -4.00
N LYS A 116 -11.77 2.90 -4.95
CA LYS A 116 -11.61 4.35 -4.72
C LYS A 116 -10.39 4.72 -3.88
N ARG A 117 -9.41 3.82 -3.73
CA ARG A 117 -8.14 4.15 -3.09
C ARG A 117 -7.36 5.14 -3.93
N PRO A 118 -6.79 6.20 -3.37
CA PRO A 118 -5.80 7.00 -4.09
C PRO A 118 -4.55 6.16 -4.37
N PHE A 119 -3.93 6.38 -5.53
CA PHE A 119 -2.70 5.65 -5.87
C PHE A 119 -1.52 6.15 -5.03
N VAL A 120 -0.86 5.23 -4.35
CA VAL A 120 0.38 5.49 -3.60
C VAL A 120 1.35 4.35 -3.91
N HIS A 121 2.41 4.66 -4.69
CA HIS A 121 3.40 3.66 -5.09
C HIS A 121 4.03 2.96 -3.86
N GLY A 122 4.14 1.65 -3.93
CA GLY A 122 4.70 0.82 -2.85
C GLY A 122 3.80 0.58 -1.64
N ALA A 123 2.64 1.25 -1.55
CA ALA A 123 1.66 1.09 -0.47
C ALA A 123 0.27 0.77 -1.00
N TRP A 124 -0.37 1.68 -1.74
CA TRP A 124 -1.65 1.48 -2.38
C TRP A 124 -1.47 1.54 -3.90
N ASP A 125 -0.92 0.51 -4.46
CA ASP A 125 -0.64 0.36 -5.89
C ASP A 125 -1.35 -0.86 -6.50
N CYS A 126 -1.06 -1.15 -7.76
CA CYS A 126 -1.67 -2.26 -8.49
C CYS A 126 -1.37 -3.64 -7.89
N TRP A 127 -0.19 -3.83 -7.31
CA TRP A 127 0.13 -5.06 -6.58
C TRP A 127 -0.66 -5.16 -5.28
N GLN A 128 -0.69 -4.06 -4.50
CA GLN A 128 -1.32 -4.08 -3.18
C GLN A 128 -2.82 -4.32 -3.28
N VAL A 129 -3.52 -3.76 -4.28
CA VAL A 129 -4.95 -4.04 -4.45
C VAL A 129 -5.21 -5.51 -4.75
N CYS A 130 -4.30 -6.18 -5.50
CA CYS A 130 -4.37 -7.61 -5.73
C CYS A 130 -4.12 -8.41 -4.44
N ALA A 131 -3.06 -8.08 -3.70
CA ALA A 131 -2.71 -8.74 -2.45
C ALA A 131 -3.85 -8.63 -1.40
N ASP A 132 -4.43 -7.43 -1.26
CA ASP A 132 -5.54 -7.19 -0.34
C ASP A 132 -6.82 -7.93 -0.77
N TRP A 133 -7.06 -8.05 -2.09
CA TRP A 133 -8.15 -8.88 -2.59
C TRP A 133 -7.95 -10.35 -2.21
N TYR A 134 -6.77 -10.92 -2.42
CA TYR A 134 -6.47 -12.31 -2.03
C TYR A 134 -6.56 -12.52 -0.51
N LYS A 135 -6.09 -11.56 0.27
CA LYS A 135 -6.23 -11.62 1.74
C LYS A 135 -7.71 -11.63 2.15
N ARG A 136 -8.52 -10.75 1.55
CA ARG A 136 -9.94 -10.62 1.89
C ARG A 136 -10.78 -11.81 1.43
N GLU A 137 -10.60 -12.24 0.18
CA GLU A 137 -11.46 -13.26 -0.43
C GLU A 137 -10.99 -14.70 -0.12
N TRP A 138 -9.68 -14.91 0.05
CA TRP A 138 -9.10 -16.25 0.21
C TRP A 138 -8.25 -16.42 1.46
N GLY A 139 -8.06 -15.40 2.28
CA GLY A 139 -7.21 -15.43 3.46
C GLY A 139 -5.73 -15.62 3.15
N LEU A 140 -5.29 -15.30 1.92
CA LEU A 140 -3.90 -15.42 1.50
C LEU A 140 -3.13 -14.15 1.82
N GLU A 141 -1.99 -14.30 2.46
CA GLU A 141 -1.05 -13.20 2.71
C GLU A 141 0.23 -13.43 1.91
N PHE A 142 0.74 -12.36 1.31
CA PHE A 142 2.00 -12.37 0.57
C PHE A 142 3.05 -11.59 1.34
N GLU A 143 4.30 -12.07 1.27
CA GLU A 143 5.43 -11.31 1.81
C GLU A 143 5.56 -9.96 1.11
N ALA A 144 5.80 -8.92 1.89
CA ALA A 144 6.09 -7.61 1.35
C ALA A 144 7.46 -7.61 0.66
N PHE A 145 7.52 -7.11 -0.57
CA PHE A 145 8.78 -6.95 -1.27
C PHE A 145 8.95 -5.49 -1.76
N LYS A 146 10.20 -5.05 -1.75
CA LYS A 146 10.53 -3.70 -2.20
C LYS A 146 10.29 -3.58 -3.71
N ARG A 147 9.52 -2.57 -4.08
CA ARG A 147 9.27 -2.17 -5.46
C ARG A 147 9.86 -0.77 -5.64
N ALA A 148 11.07 -0.69 -6.19
CA ALA A 148 11.64 0.61 -6.55
C ALA A 148 10.77 1.25 -7.63
N ASP A 149 10.62 2.57 -7.60
CA ASP A 149 9.91 3.25 -8.69
C ASP A 149 10.71 3.09 -9.98
N GLY A 150 10.01 2.93 -11.12
CA GLY A 150 10.63 2.75 -12.43
C GLY A 150 11.37 1.41 -12.64
N TRP A 151 11.22 0.40 -11.77
CA TRP A 151 11.91 -0.90 -11.94
C TRP A 151 11.62 -1.56 -13.30
N TRP A 152 10.52 -1.22 -13.93
CA TRP A 152 10.07 -1.74 -15.22
C TRP A 152 10.67 -1.05 -16.45
N GLU A 153 11.47 -0.01 -16.27
CA GLU A 153 11.98 0.84 -17.37
C GLU A 153 13.29 0.34 -17.99
N SER A 154 14.11 -0.38 -17.24
CA SER A 154 15.42 -0.83 -17.67
C SER A 154 15.48 -2.34 -17.92
N LYS A 155 16.19 -2.72 -19.01
CA LYS A 155 16.52 -4.12 -19.32
C LYS A 155 17.48 -4.75 -18.31
N ASP A 156 18.22 -3.92 -17.57
CA ASP A 156 19.13 -4.39 -16.53
C ASP A 156 18.37 -4.75 -15.24
N ASN A 157 17.11 -4.35 -15.13
CA ASN A 157 16.26 -4.73 -14.03
C ASN A 157 15.62 -6.13 -14.26
N THR A 158 15.31 -6.81 -13.18
CA THR A 158 14.54 -8.06 -13.23
C THR A 158 13.04 -7.75 -13.28
N SER A 159 12.31 -8.45 -14.14
CA SER A 159 10.84 -8.39 -14.12
C SER A 159 10.30 -8.95 -12.82
N LEU A 160 9.76 -8.11 -11.96
CA LEU A 160 9.31 -8.53 -10.61
C LEU A 160 8.18 -9.56 -10.69
N TYR A 161 7.24 -9.42 -11.61
CA TYR A 161 6.17 -10.39 -11.77
C TYR A 161 6.70 -11.73 -12.28
N GLU A 162 7.50 -11.71 -13.35
CA GLU A 162 8.01 -12.94 -13.99
C GLU A 162 9.01 -13.70 -13.12
N ALA A 163 9.77 -13.00 -12.29
CA ALA A 163 10.74 -13.64 -11.39
C ALA A 163 10.12 -14.24 -10.13
N ASN A 164 8.96 -13.75 -9.68
CA ASN A 164 8.45 -14.07 -8.35
C ASN A 164 7.12 -14.84 -8.33
N TYR A 165 6.38 -14.93 -9.44
CA TYR A 165 5.03 -15.50 -9.40
C TYR A 165 5.01 -16.98 -8.94
N GLU A 166 5.99 -17.81 -9.33
CA GLU A 166 6.04 -19.22 -8.93
C GLU A 166 6.30 -19.39 -7.43
N ALA A 167 7.25 -18.60 -6.90
CA ALA A 167 7.56 -18.57 -5.47
C ALA A 167 6.38 -18.08 -4.63
N ALA A 168 5.58 -17.13 -5.19
CA ALA A 168 4.35 -16.66 -4.58
C ALA A 168 3.15 -17.61 -4.72
N GLY A 169 3.36 -18.80 -5.27
CA GLY A 169 2.32 -19.84 -5.36
C GLY A 169 1.46 -19.80 -6.62
N PHE A 170 1.82 -18.98 -7.60
CA PHE A 170 1.08 -18.87 -8.86
C PHE A 170 1.65 -19.80 -9.95
N TYR A 171 0.83 -20.05 -10.97
CA TYR A 171 1.22 -20.72 -12.20
C TYR A 171 0.48 -20.09 -13.40
N ARG A 172 1.05 -20.22 -14.59
CA ARG A 172 0.47 -19.66 -15.82
C ARG A 172 -0.72 -20.47 -16.30
N VAL A 173 -1.73 -19.77 -16.82
CA VAL A 173 -2.90 -20.35 -17.50
C VAL A 173 -3.21 -19.55 -18.77
N ASP A 174 -3.94 -20.17 -19.72
CA ASP A 174 -4.30 -19.53 -21.00
C ASP A 174 -5.66 -18.81 -20.93
N GLN A 175 -6.56 -19.25 -20.06
CA GLN A 175 -7.90 -18.70 -19.92
C GLN A 175 -8.15 -18.23 -18.49
N PRO A 176 -8.56 -16.97 -18.31
CA PRO A 176 -8.77 -16.43 -16.98
C PRO A 176 -10.04 -16.96 -16.32
N GLN A 177 -9.98 -17.16 -15.01
CA GLN A 177 -11.11 -17.41 -14.12
C GLN A 177 -11.12 -16.36 -13.00
N ARG A 178 -12.27 -16.21 -12.32
CA ARG A 178 -12.37 -15.30 -11.18
C ARG A 178 -11.25 -15.59 -10.18
N GLY A 179 -10.53 -14.54 -9.80
CA GLY A 179 -9.41 -14.60 -8.89
C GLY A 179 -8.05 -14.81 -9.55
N ASP A 180 -7.99 -14.98 -10.87
CA ASP A 180 -6.69 -14.98 -11.56
C ASP A 180 -6.12 -13.56 -11.62
N MET A 181 -4.81 -13.44 -11.42
CA MET A 181 -4.08 -12.19 -11.59
C MET A 181 -3.75 -12.00 -13.07
N ILE A 182 -4.16 -10.88 -13.63
CA ILE A 182 -3.82 -10.45 -14.98
C ILE A 182 -2.63 -9.50 -14.88
N VAL A 183 -1.49 -9.91 -15.42
CA VAL A 183 -0.27 -9.08 -15.49
C VAL A 183 -0.18 -8.46 -16.86
N MET A 184 0.01 -7.14 -16.90
CA MET A 184 -0.11 -6.31 -18.10
C MET A 184 1.09 -5.38 -18.26
N GLU A 185 1.33 -4.99 -19.51
CA GLU A 185 2.24 -3.92 -19.87
C GLU A 185 1.45 -2.65 -20.16
N VAL A 186 1.64 -1.62 -19.34
CA VAL A 186 0.99 -0.33 -19.48
C VAL A 186 2.02 0.74 -19.80
N GLY A 187 1.84 1.42 -20.92
CA GLY A 187 2.82 2.36 -21.45
C GLY A 187 3.85 1.68 -22.35
N ARG A 188 5.00 2.32 -22.53
CA ARG A 188 6.16 1.78 -23.26
C ARG A 188 7.20 1.35 -22.24
N THR A 189 7.05 0.17 -21.68
CA THR A 189 7.92 -0.36 -20.64
C THR A 189 8.70 -1.57 -21.15
N VAL A 190 9.77 -1.93 -20.47
CA VAL A 190 10.58 -3.12 -20.79
C VAL A 190 9.96 -4.36 -20.18
N HIS A 191 9.39 -4.22 -18.99
CA HIS A 191 8.78 -5.31 -18.24
C HIS A 191 7.30 -5.04 -18.00
N PRO A 192 6.46 -6.09 -17.86
CA PRO A 192 5.10 -5.94 -17.39
C PRO A 192 5.08 -5.24 -16.02
N ASN A 193 4.35 -4.14 -15.93
CA ASN A 193 4.41 -3.22 -14.79
C ASN A 193 3.08 -3.00 -14.10
N HIS A 194 2.03 -3.71 -14.51
CA HIS A 194 0.69 -3.54 -13.97
C HIS A 194 0.02 -4.89 -13.72
N ALA A 195 -0.80 -4.96 -12.66
CA ALA A 195 -1.59 -6.13 -12.36
C ALA A 195 -3.02 -5.77 -11.96
N GLY A 196 -3.93 -6.72 -12.11
CA GLY A 196 -5.30 -6.65 -11.64
C GLY A 196 -5.89 -8.03 -11.41
N ILE A 197 -7.02 -8.11 -10.72
CA ILE A 197 -7.74 -9.35 -10.45
C ILE A 197 -8.89 -9.51 -11.44
N PHE A 198 -8.90 -10.61 -12.15
CA PHE A 198 -10.01 -10.96 -13.02
C PHE A 198 -11.23 -11.38 -12.20
N LEU A 199 -12.32 -10.64 -12.33
CA LEU A 199 -13.57 -10.88 -11.60
C LEU A 199 -14.59 -11.73 -12.38
N GLY A 200 -14.35 -11.94 -13.70
CA GLY A 200 -15.29 -12.66 -14.56
C GLY A 200 -16.54 -11.84 -14.84
N ALA A 201 -17.69 -12.51 -14.99
CA ALA A 201 -18.96 -11.87 -15.32
C ALA A 201 -19.62 -11.16 -14.11
N ASP A 202 -19.24 -11.55 -12.89
CA ASP A 202 -19.74 -10.94 -11.66
C ASP A 202 -18.68 -10.00 -11.06
N PRO A 203 -18.89 -8.68 -11.14
CA PRO A 203 -17.97 -7.70 -10.59
C PRO A 203 -18.14 -7.49 -9.07
N GLY A 204 -19.08 -8.18 -8.43
CA GLY A 204 -19.40 -8.01 -7.01
C GLY A 204 -18.18 -8.18 -6.11
N LEU A 205 -17.95 -7.18 -5.25
CA LEU A 205 -16.99 -7.22 -4.16
C LEU A 205 -17.76 -7.01 -2.86
N PRO A 206 -17.80 -8.02 -1.97
CA PRO A 206 -18.54 -7.91 -0.71
C PRO A 206 -18.13 -6.66 0.08
N GLY A 207 -19.12 -5.88 0.53
CA GLY A 207 -18.87 -4.66 1.30
C GLY A 207 -18.43 -3.43 0.49
N GLU A 208 -18.32 -3.54 -0.85
CA GLU A 208 -17.92 -2.42 -1.71
C GLU A 208 -19.09 -1.92 -2.57
N ASP A 209 -19.23 -0.61 -2.63
CA ASP A 209 -20.18 0.04 -3.54
C ASP A 209 -19.47 0.41 -4.85
N ALA A 210 -19.56 -0.48 -5.82
CA ALA A 210 -18.92 -0.33 -7.12
C ALA A 210 -19.88 0.34 -8.11
N ALA A 211 -19.52 1.50 -8.60
CA ALA A 211 -20.14 2.05 -9.81
C ALA A 211 -19.59 1.28 -11.03
N ILE A 212 -20.37 0.32 -11.55
CA ILE A 212 -19.95 -0.54 -12.65
C ILE A 212 -20.61 -0.04 -13.93
N PHE A 213 -19.78 0.19 -14.94
CA PHE A 213 -20.23 0.60 -16.26
C PHE A 213 -19.88 -0.47 -17.30
N GLY A 214 -20.88 -0.87 -18.08
CA GLY A 214 -20.73 -1.83 -19.16
C GLY A 214 -21.12 -3.26 -18.79
N THR A 215 -20.82 -4.20 -19.69
CA THR A 215 -21.04 -5.64 -19.52
C THR A 215 -19.70 -6.36 -19.51
N GLY A 216 -19.49 -7.22 -18.50
CA GLY A 216 -18.22 -7.93 -18.27
C GLY A 216 -17.74 -8.81 -19.42
N PRO A 217 -16.54 -9.43 -19.30
CA PRO A 217 -15.86 -9.70 -18.04
C PRO A 217 -15.20 -8.49 -17.42
N PHE A 218 -15.01 -8.52 -16.11
CA PHE A 218 -14.53 -7.40 -15.32
C PHE A 218 -13.14 -7.65 -14.70
N LEU A 219 -12.42 -6.55 -14.44
CA LEU A 219 -11.11 -6.53 -13.82
C LEU A 219 -11.09 -5.47 -12.70
N LEU A 220 -10.70 -5.87 -11.50
CA LEU A 220 -10.31 -4.95 -10.43
C LEU A 220 -8.86 -4.56 -10.63
N HIS A 221 -8.55 -3.27 -10.68
CA HIS A 221 -7.18 -2.80 -10.79
C HIS A 221 -6.96 -1.42 -10.14
N HIS A 222 -5.71 -1.03 -10.04
CA HIS A 222 -5.31 0.27 -9.51
C HIS A 222 -4.27 0.90 -10.43
N LEU A 223 -4.72 1.71 -11.38
CA LEU A 223 -3.84 2.35 -12.35
C LEU A 223 -3.12 3.55 -11.73
N TYR A 224 -1.86 3.76 -12.15
CA TYR A 224 -1.05 4.90 -11.71
C TYR A 224 -1.79 6.23 -11.90
N GLY A 225 -1.80 7.06 -10.83
CA GLY A 225 -2.45 8.37 -10.82
C GLY A 225 -3.98 8.35 -10.84
N ARG A 226 -4.62 7.18 -10.69
CA ARG A 226 -6.08 7.04 -10.64
C ARG A 226 -6.51 6.29 -9.39
N PRO A 227 -7.74 6.50 -8.91
CA PRO A 227 -8.30 5.64 -7.86
C PRO A 227 -8.44 4.19 -8.35
N SER A 228 -8.34 3.23 -7.42
CA SER A 228 -8.66 1.82 -7.73
C SER A 228 -10.11 1.67 -8.18
N GLU A 229 -10.32 0.87 -9.21
CA GLU A 229 -11.62 0.74 -9.89
C GLU A 229 -11.85 -0.65 -10.48
N ILE A 230 -13.12 -0.93 -10.82
CA ILE A 230 -13.50 -2.07 -11.64
C ILE A 230 -13.76 -1.58 -13.06
N ILE A 231 -13.13 -2.24 -14.02
CA ILE A 231 -13.27 -1.94 -15.44
C ILE A 231 -13.74 -3.17 -16.22
N VAL A 232 -14.24 -2.96 -17.43
CA VAL A 232 -14.47 -4.06 -18.38
C VAL A 232 -13.13 -4.56 -18.91
N PHE A 233 -12.86 -5.86 -18.73
CA PHE A 233 -11.65 -6.51 -19.23
C PHE A 233 -11.84 -6.94 -20.68
N GLY A 234 -11.25 -6.20 -21.61
CA GLY A 234 -11.35 -6.43 -23.04
C GLY A 234 -10.62 -5.34 -23.83
N GLY A 235 -10.62 -5.45 -25.14
CA GLY A 235 -9.97 -4.47 -26.02
C GLY A 235 -8.54 -4.18 -25.61
N PRO A 236 -8.19 -2.91 -25.36
CA PRO A 236 -6.81 -2.53 -25.05
C PRO A 236 -6.21 -3.23 -23.82
N TRP A 237 -7.02 -3.66 -22.85
CA TRP A 237 -6.53 -4.37 -21.67
C TRP A 237 -6.12 -5.81 -21.99
N LEU A 238 -6.86 -6.46 -22.88
CA LEU A 238 -6.51 -7.79 -23.38
C LEU A 238 -5.22 -7.73 -24.20
N ASP A 239 -5.06 -6.73 -25.07
CA ASP A 239 -3.86 -6.54 -25.89
C ASP A 239 -2.60 -6.32 -25.05
N ARG A 240 -2.74 -5.70 -23.88
CA ARG A 240 -1.66 -5.44 -22.92
C ARG A 240 -1.34 -6.63 -22.03
N THR A 241 -2.17 -7.65 -21.99
CA THR A 241 -1.96 -8.83 -21.13
C THR A 241 -0.71 -9.59 -21.56
N ARG A 242 0.15 -9.90 -20.60
CA ARG A 242 1.40 -10.66 -20.79
C ARG A 242 1.36 -11.98 -20.07
N LEU A 243 0.76 -12.03 -18.87
CA LEU A 243 0.60 -13.25 -18.09
C LEU A 243 -0.82 -13.31 -17.53
N ILE A 244 -1.37 -14.50 -17.47
CA ILE A 244 -2.55 -14.84 -16.68
C ILE A 244 -2.07 -15.84 -15.62
N LEU A 245 -2.16 -15.47 -14.35
CA LEU A 245 -1.59 -16.20 -13.25
C LEU A 245 -2.67 -16.68 -12.30
N ARG A 246 -2.75 -18.00 -12.11
CA ARG A 246 -3.67 -18.63 -11.16
C ARG A 246 -2.94 -19.04 -9.91
N HIS A 247 -3.47 -18.71 -8.74
CA HIS A 247 -2.90 -19.17 -7.48
C HIS A 247 -3.32 -20.61 -7.17
N ARG A 248 -2.39 -21.41 -6.62
CA ARG A 248 -2.64 -22.84 -6.31
C ARG A 248 -3.75 -23.07 -5.30
N ALA A 249 -4.01 -22.10 -4.40
CA ALA A 249 -5.11 -22.17 -3.44
C ALA A 249 -6.50 -22.18 -4.11
N SER A 250 -6.67 -21.57 -5.30
CA SER A 250 -7.96 -21.56 -6.03
C SER A 250 -8.47 -22.96 -6.39
N VAL A 251 -7.60 -23.95 -6.40
CA VAL A 251 -7.91 -25.36 -6.75
C VAL A 251 -8.34 -26.16 -5.53
N LEU A 252 -8.07 -25.68 -4.32
CA LEU A 252 -8.34 -26.41 -3.06
C LEU A 252 -9.80 -26.26 -2.57
N ASP A 253 -10.54 -25.27 -3.04
CA ASP A 253 -11.94 -25.01 -2.64
C ASP A 253 -13.00 -25.83 -3.39
N VAL A 254 -12.61 -26.78 -4.25
CA VAL A 254 -13.55 -27.63 -5.03
C VAL A 254 -13.65 -29.05 -4.44
N GLN A 255 -13.51 -29.21 -3.13
CA GLN A 255 -13.97 -30.45 -2.48
C GLN A 255 -15.33 -30.16 -1.82
N PRO A 256 -16.45 -30.69 -2.34
CA PRO A 256 -17.72 -30.62 -1.63
C PRO A 256 -17.55 -31.38 -0.32
N VAL A 257 -17.84 -30.71 0.79
CA VAL A 257 -18.01 -31.37 2.09
C VAL A 257 -19.01 -32.50 1.90
N SER A 258 -18.53 -33.74 1.86
CA SER A 258 -19.36 -34.92 1.86
C SER A 258 -20.08 -34.96 3.19
N THR A 259 -21.33 -34.54 3.20
CA THR A 259 -22.29 -34.87 4.28
C THR A 259 -22.51 -36.37 4.25
N LYS A 260 -21.72 -37.10 5.04
CA LYS A 260 -22.13 -38.43 5.46
C LYS A 260 -23.13 -38.29 6.57
N GLY A 261 -24.32 -38.86 6.28
CA GLY A 261 -25.49 -38.94 7.11
C GLY A 261 -25.34 -39.70 8.46
#